data_9f6378a4b1e1568e37e7e5f53ab9f60a
#
_entry.id   9f6378a4b1e1568e37e7e5f53ab9f60a
#
_cell.length_a   1.000
_cell.length_b   1.000
_cell.length_c   1.000
_cell.angle_alpha   90.00
_cell.angle_beta   90.00
_cell.angle_gamma   90.00
#
_symmetry.space_group_name_H-M   'P 1'
#
loop_
_entity.id
_entity.type
_entity.pdbx_description
1 polymer ?
#
loop_
_entity_poly.entity_id
_entity_poly.type
_entity_poly.pdbx_seq_one_letter_code
_entity_poly.pdbx_strand_id
1 'polypeptide(L)'
;MEDKSPVLVIDFNNMVHRARAGFSRGEHAITYTFLLMFRKVVEKFQPSRVYVVKEGRPQSRHDALVEYKATRSSAGDDFWRQHTDILGMLSKMPVSVIRHPHREADDTIAHVVRVLHRDDPCVVVSTDTDFIQLLSSESDRIRLWNPNKEAWVEPFACDYVKWKSLTGDGSDNISGFKGVGGKTAEKLLADAARLEAFLSEPGHREKWERNQFLISFHSIEEGLEWSPSSTEWDALRSTLNERGFSSLTGDKPWKKYVNTFNKLEQ
;
A
#
# COMPACT_ATOMS: atom_id res chain seq x y z
N MET A 1 10.94 26.58 -5.58
CA MET A 1 10.09 25.58 -6.24
C MET A 1 8.72 25.74 -5.64
N GLU A 2 7.70 26.03 -6.47
CA GLU A 2 6.31 26.04 -5.99
C GLU A 2 6.03 24.68 -5.34
N ASP A 3 5.38 24.74 -4.19
CA ASP A 3 5.08 23.57 -3.37
C ASP A 3 3.99 22.74 -4.10
N LYS A 4 4.44 21.86 -5.02
CA LYS A 4 3.57 21.06 -5.87
C LYS A 4 2.77 20.10 -4.99
N SER A 5 1.44 20.14 -5.08
CA SER A 5 0.58 19.20 -4.36
C SER A 5 0.96 17.75 -4.69
N PRO A 6 1.13 16.88 -3.70
CA PRO A 6 1.62 15.51 -3.95
C PRO A 6 0.58 14.65 -4.65
N VAL A 7 1.05 13.60 -5.31
CA VAL A 7 0.22 12.45 -5.70
C VAL A 7 0.08 11.53 -4.48
N LEU A 8 -1.14 11.20 -4.13
CA LEU A 8 -1.45 10.32 -3.00
C LEU A 8 -1.71 8.90 -3.50
N VAL A 9 -0.99 7.93 -2.95
CA VAL A 9 -1.13 6.52 -3.33
C VAL A 9 -1.53 5.71 -2.11
N ILE A 10 -2.72 5.11 -2.17
CA ILE A 10 -3.35 4.38 -1.07
C ILE A 10 -3.22 2.88 -1.32
N ASP A 11 -2.59 2.18 -0.38
CA ASP A 11 -2.67 0.74 -0.27
C ASP A 11 -4.09 0.37 0.21
N PHE A 12 -4.91 -0.10 -0.73
CA PHE A 12 -6.34 -0.30 -0.51
C PHE A 12 -6.60 -1.37 0.55
N ASN A 13 -6.01 -2.55 0.38
CA ASN A 13 -6.23 -3.66 1.31
C ASN A 13 -5.75 -3.32 2.72
N ASN A 14 -4.58 -2.69 2.85
CA ASN A 14 -4.06 -2.22 4.14
C ASN A 14 -5.05 -1.25 4.81
N MET A 15 -5.60 -0.29 4.06
CA MET A 15 -6.56 0.67 4.62
C MET A 15 -7.90 0.00 4.98
N VAL A 16 -8.40 -0.97 4.21
CA VAL A 16 -9.63 -1.72 4.54
C VAL A 16 -9.45 -2.60 5.78
N HIS A 17 -8.31 -3.30 5.90
CA HIS A 17 -7.98 -4.07 7.12
C HIS A 17 -7.90 -3.18 8.36
N ARG A 18 -7.35 -1.99 8.23
CA ARG A 18 -7.33 -1.00 9.33
C ARG A 18 -8.73 -0.52 9.68
N ALA A 19 -9.58 -0.28 8.69
CA ALA A 19 -10.97 0.10 8.92
C ALA A 19 -11.73 -1.00 9.67
N ARG A 20 -11.46 -2.28 9.38
CA ARG A 20 -11.99 -3.44 10.12
C ARG A 20 -11.58 -3.44 11.59
N ALA A 21 -10.34 -3.05 11.90
CA ALA A 21 -9.85 -2.94 13.27
C ALA A 21 -10.35 -1.69 14.01
N GLY A 22 -11.09 -0.81 13.35
CA GLY A 22 -11.62 0.44 13.90
C GLY A 22 -12.72 0.23 14.94
N PHE A 23 -13.17 1.34 15.55
CA PHE A 23 -14.16 1.34 16.63
C PHE A 23 -15.62 1.32 16.17
N SER A 24 -15.90 1.55 14.90
CA SER A 24 -17.27 1.53 14.36
C SER A 24 -17.91 0.16 14.55
N ARG A 25 -19.23 0.14 14.75
CA ARG A 25 -20.02 -1.08 14.93
C ARG A 25 -21.19 -1.08 13.94
N GLY A 26 -21.73 -2.26 13.67
CA GLY A 26 -22.87 -2.46 12.74
C GLY A 26 -22.45 -3.04 11.41
N GLU A 27 -23.45 -3.28 10.58
CA GLU A 27 -23.35 -4.02 9.31
C GLU A 27 -22.38 -3.39 8.29
N HIS A 28 -22.22 -2.07 8.32
CA HIS A 28 -21.37 -1.31 7.39
C HIS A 28 -20.18 -0.63 8.08
N ALA A 29 -19.73 -1.18 9.22
CA ALA A 29 -18.71 -0.55 10.07
C ALA A 29 -17.37 -0.33 9.35
N ILE A 30 -16.94 -1.31 8.53
CA ILE A 30 -15.69 -1.22 7.76
C ILE A 30 -15.81 -0.12 6.70
N THR A 31 -16.90 -0.12 5.95
CA THR A 31 -17.18 0.88 4.90
C THR A 31 -17.19 2.29 5.48
N TYR A 32 -17.92 2.50 6.57
CA TYR A 32 -17.99 3.80 7.24
C TYR A 32 -16.62 4.28 7.72
N THR A 33 -15.90 3.41 8.42
CA THR A 33 -14.56 3.74 8.94
C THR A 33 -13.57 4.04 7.83
N PHE A 34 -13.60 3.26 6.75
CA PHE A 34 -12.77 3.50 5.56
C PHE A 34 -13.02 4.91 5.00
N LEU A 35 -14.27 5.30 4.77
CA LEU A 35 -14.60 6.61 4.18
C LEU A 35 -14.14 7.77 5.07
N LEU A 36 -14.22 7.62 6.41
CA LEU A 36 -13.69 8.61 7.33
C LEU A 36 -12.16 8.73 7.25
N MET A 37 -11.47 7.59 7.28
CA MET A 37 -10.01 7.54 7.21
C MET A 37 -9.51 8.07 5.87
N PHE A 38 -10.14 7.66 4.78
CA PHE A 38 -9.80 8.09 3.43
C PHE A 38 -9.94 9.61 3.28
N ARG A 39 -11.07 10.20 3.70
CA ARG A 39 -11.25 11.64 3.71
C ARG A 39 -10.17 12.34 4.56
N LYS A 40 -9.91 11.85 5.78
CA LYS A 40 -8.89 12.43 6.69
C LYS A 40 -7.51 12.51 6.03
N VAL A 41 -7.12 11.48 5.29
CA VAL A 41 -5.83 11.43 4.59
C VAL A 41 -5.80 12.41 3.42
N VAL A 42 -6.86 12.49 2.62
CA VAL A 42 -6.96 13.46 1.51
C VAL A 42 -6.99 14.90 2.04
N GLU A 43 -7.74 15.18 3.11
CA GLU A 43 -7.74 16.50 3.78
C GLU A 43 -6.35 16.88 4.30
N LYS A 44 -5.61 15.91 4.83
CA LYS A 44 -4.27 16.14 5.39
C LYS A 44 -3.25 16.53 4.32
N PHE A 45 -3.22 15.79 3.22
CA PHE A 45 -2.16 15.94 2.21
C PHE A 45 -2.56 16.86 1.06
N GLN A 46 -3.83 17.18 0.90
CA GLN A 46 -4.37 18.01 -0.20
C GLN A 46 -3.73 17.66 -1.56
N PRO A 47 -3.81 16.38 -1.97
CA PRO A 47 -3.11 15.91 -3.16
C PRO A 47 -3.71 16.50 -4.45
N SER A 48 -2.90 16.51 -5.52
CA SER A 48 -3.39 16.77 -6.88
C SER A 48 -4.17 15.57 -7.43
N ARG A 49 -3.69 14.35 -7.16
CA ARG A 49 -4.32 13.08 -7.61
C ARG A 49 -4.31 12.05 -6.50
N VAL A 50 -5.28 11.12 -6.56
CA VAL A 50 -5.38 9.99 -5.64
C VAL A 50 -5.47 8.68 -6.42
N TYR A 51 -4.52 7.80 -6.15
CA TYR A 51 -4.56 6.41 -6.59
C TYR A 51 -4.94 5.50 -5.44
N VAL A 52 -5.92 4.63 -5.68
CA VAL A 52 -6.30 3.54 -4.77
C VAL A 52 -5.89 2.24 -5.43
N VAL A 53 -4.88 1.58 -4.88
CA VAL A 53 -4.25 0.42 -5.51
C VAL A 53 -4.77 -0.86 -4.89
N LYS A 54 -5.35 -1.71 -5.76
CA LYS A 54 -5.91 -3.02 -5.39
C LYS A 54 -4.90 -4.13 -5.58
N GLU A 55 -5.09 -5.19 -4.81
CA GLU A 55 -4.32 -6.43 -4.91
C GLU A 55 -4.60 -7.18 -6.22
N GLY A 56 -3.55 -7.78 -6.81
CA GLY A 56 -3.65 -8.78 -7.85
C GLY A 56 -3.24 -10.17 -7.32
N ARG A 57 -2.86 -11.08 -8.24
CA ARG A 57 -2.41 -12.43 -7.88
C ARG A 57 -0.95 -12.61 -8.29
N PRO A 58 0.00 -12.61 -7.35
CA PRO A 58 1.44 -12.64 -7.66
C PRO A 58 1.92 -14.05 -8.04
N GLN A 59 1.54 -14.55 -9.22
CA GLN A 59 1.87 -15.89 -9.66
C GLN A 59 3.38 -16.17 -9.59
N SER A 60 4.22 -15.24 -10.03
CA SER A 60 5.68 -15.41 -10.02
C SER A 60 6.27 -15.61 -8.61
N ARG A 61 5.69 -15.00 -7.57
CA ARG A 61 6.13 -15.22 -6.19
C ARG A 61 5.68 -16.59 -5.67
N HIS A 62 4.47 -17.02 -6.02
CA HIS A 62 4.00 -18.38 -5.68
C HIS A 62 4.79 -19.47 -6.41
N ASP A 63 5.24 -19.23 -7.64
CA ASP A 63 6.09 -20.15 -8.38
C ASP A 63 7.48 -20.27 -7.74
N ALA A 64 8.01 -19.17 -7.18
CA ALA A 64 9.30 -19.14 -6.50
C ALA A 64 9.25 -19.73 -5.07
N LEU A 65 8.10 -19.64 -4.39
CA LEU A 65 7.87 -20.16 -3.06
C LEU A 65 6.40 -20.56 -2.89
N VAL A 66 6.11 -21.86 -2.91
CA VAL A 66 4.74 -22.41 -2.79
C VAL A 66 4.04 -21.94 -1.51
N GLU A 67 4.78 -21.85 -0.41
CA GLU A 67 4.28 -21.42 0.90
C GLU A 67 4.19 -19.89 1.04
N TYR A 68 4.46 -19.12 -0.02
CA TYR A 68 4.37 -17.66 0.01
C TYR A 68 2.99 -17.19 0.47
N LYS A 69 2.94 -16.43 1.56
CA LYS A 69 1.70 -15.95 2.21
C LYS A 69 0.68 -17.04 2.61
N ALA A 70 1.07 -18.32 2.63
CA ALA A 70 0.16 -19.44 2.92
C ALA A 70 -0.44 -19.41 4.34
N THR A 71 0.19 -18.71 5.27
CA THR A 71 -0.29 -18.57 6.66
C THR A 71 -1.34 -17.47 6.85
N ARG A 72 -1.63 -16.68 5.81
CA ARG A 72 -2.64 -15.61 5.89
C ARG A 72 -4.05 -16.20 5.98
N SER A 73 -4.78 -15.85 7.05
CA SER A 73 -6.17 -16.28 7.23
C SER A 73 -7.14 -15.55 6.29
N SER A 74 -8.22 -16.21 5.89
CA SER A 74 -9.31 -15.57 5.15
C SER A 74 -9.99 -14.49 5.98
N ALA A 75 -10.33 -13.37 5.35
CA ALA A 75 -10.95 -12.24 6.01
C ALA A 75 -12.45 -12.42 6.32
N GLY A 76 -13.10 -13.45 5.76
CA GLY A 76 -14.55 -13.74 5.92
C GLY A 76 -15.43 -12.94 4.94
N ASP A 77 -16.68 -13.43 4.75
CA ASP A 77 -17.60 -12.92 3.72
C ASP A 77 -18.03 -11.48 3.95
N ASP A 78 -18.26 -11.08 5.20
CA ASP A 78 -18.64 -9.71 5.54
C ASP A 78 -17.55 -8.69 5.15
N PHE A 79 -16.29 -9.05 5.36
CA PHE A 79 -15.18 -8.23 4.93
C PHE A 79 -15.20 -8.03 3.40
N TRP A 80 -15.36 -9.10 2.64
CA TRP A 80 -15.34 -9.03 1.18
C TRP A 80 -16.55 -8.31 0.61
N ARG A 81 -17.70 -8.43 1.26
CA ARG A 81 -18.91 -7.66 0.92
C ARG A 81 -18.64 -6.16 1.07
N GLN A 82 -18.14 -5.74 2.23
CA GLN A 82 -17.85 -4.33 2.49
C GLN A 82 -16.68 -3.82 1.64
N HIS A 83 -15.67 -4.65 1.36
CA HIS A 83 -14.58 -4.32 0.42
C HIS A 83 -15.14 -3.99 -0.98
N THR A 84 -16.09 -4.79 -1.49
CA THR A 84 -16.77 -4.54 -2.76
C THR A 84 -17.64 -3.28 -2.71
N ASP A 85 -18.36 -3.06 -1.63
CA ASP A 85 -19.14 -1.85 -1.39
C ASP A 85 -18.28 -0.58 -1.46
N ILE A 86 -17.11 -0.60 -0.83
CA ILE A 86 -16.16 0.53 -0.86
C ILE A 86 -15.72 0.82 -2.30
N LEU A 87 -15.38 -0.20 -3.08
CA LEU A 87 -15.00 -0.02 -4.48
C LEU A 87 -16.12 0.59 -5.33
N GLY A 88 -17.38 0.17 -5.11
CA GLY A 88 -18.55 0.76 -5.74
C GLY A 88 -18.80 2.22 -5.34
N MET A 89 -18.37 2.64 -4.16
CA MET A 89 -18.42 4.05 -3.74
C MET A 89 -17.27 4.85 -4.35
N LEU A 90 -16.06 4.29 -4.37
CA LEU A 90 -14.89 4.93 -4.96
C LEU A 90 -15.06 5.17 -6.47
N SER A 91 -15.78 4.29 -7.19
CA SER A 91 -16.08 4.49 -8.62
C SER A 91 -16.95 5.72 -8.91
N LYS A 92 -17.63 6.29 -7.89
CA LYS A 92 -18.43 7.51 -7.95
C LYS A 92 -17.66 8.77 -7.50
N MET A 93 -16.36 8.64 -7.27
CA MET A 93 -15.49 9.72 -6.77
C MET A 93 -14.39 10.04 -7.78
N PRO A 94 -13.82 11.25 -7.78
CA PRO A 94 -12.72 11.63 -8.67
C PRO A 94 -11.39 11.04 -8.21
N VAL A 95 -11.31 9.70 -8.12
CA VAL A 95 -10.13 8.96 -7.70
C VAL A 95 -9.85 7.82 -8.68
N SER A 96 -8.59 7.50 -8.89
CA SER A 96 -8.18 6.41 -9.78
C SER A 96 -8.03 5.11 -9.00
N VAL A 97 -8.87 4.11 -9.30
CA VAL A 97 -8.75 2.77 -8.74
C VAL A 97 -8.03 1.88 -9.75
N ILE A 98 -6.85 1.38 -9.38
CA ILE A 98 -6.00 0.62 -10.29
C ILE A 98 -5.53 -0.69 -9.67
N ARG A 99 -5.16 -1.64 -10.54
CA ARG A 99 -4.44 -2.88 -10.18
C ARG A 99 -3.63 -3.41 -11.34
N HIS A 100 -2.73 -4.33 -11.06
CA HIS A 100 -2.21 -5.25 -12.06
C HIS A 100 -2.69 -6.68 -11.72
N PRO A 101 -3.30 -7.43 -12.67
CA PRO A 101 -3.95 -8.73 -12.35
C PRO A 101 -2.97 -9.79 -11.83
N HIS A 102 -1.70 -9.74 -12.25
CA HIS A 102 -0.66 -10.73 -11.93
C HIS A 102 0.45 -10.19 -11.03
N ARG A 103 0.24 -9.03 -10.36
CA ARG A 103 1.19 -8.40 -9.43
C ARG A 103 0.49 -8.06 -8.12
N GLU A 104 1.27 -7.92 -7.06
CA GLU A 104 0.77 -7.39 -5.79
C GLU A 104 0.48 -5.90 -5.88
N ALA A 105 -0.30 -5.41 -4.93
CA ALA A 105 -0.54 -3.97 -4.80
C ALA A 105 0.78 -3.21 -4.63
N ASP A 106 1.75 -3.79 -3.94
CA ASP A 106 3.06 -3.19 -3.66
C ASP A 106 3.86 -2.92 -4.93
N ASP A 107 3.88 -3.88 -5.88
CA ASP A 107 4.51 -3.71 -7.19
C ASP A 107 3.82 -2.58 -7.98
N THR A 108 2.49 -2.52 -7.90
CA THR A 108 1.69 -1.49 -8.58
C THR A 108 1.91 -0.11 -7.95
N ILE A 109 1.97 -0.02 -6.62
CA ILE A 109 2.30 1.22 -5.89
C ILE A 109 3.70 1.71 -6.28
N ALA A 110 4.68 0.80 -6.28
CA ALA A 110 6.04 1.12 -6.70
C ALA A 110 6.09 1.64 -8.16
N HIS A 111 5.32 1.04 -9.08
CA HIS A 111 5.21 1.50 -10.46
C HIS A 111 4.58 2.91 -10.54
N VAL A 112 3.51 3.18 -9.80
CA VAL A 112 2.88 4.52 -9.77
C VAL A 112 3.91 5.59 -9.39
N VAL A 113 4.63 5.40 -8.30
CA VAL A 113 5.52 6.44 -7.76
C VAL A 113 6.87 6.53 -8.47
N ARG A 114 7.35 5.45 -9.08
CA ARG A 114 8.66 5.41 -9.77
C ARG A 114 8.58 5.68 -11.26
N VAL A 115 7.45 5.32 -11.89
CA VAL A 115 7.30 5.36 -13.36
C VAL A 115 6.24 6.38 -13.78
N LEU A 116 4.98 6.22 -13.33
CA LEU A 116 3.90 7.11 -13.75
C LEU A 116 4.09 8.53 -13.24
N HIS A 117 4.62 8.69 -12.03
CA HIS A 117 4.85 9.98 -11.36
C HIS A 117 6.32 10.17 -10.97
N ARG A 118 7.23 9.84 -11.91
CA ARG A 118 8.68 9.88 -11.66
C ARG A 118 9.21 11.26 -11.25
N ASP A 119 8.53 12.32 -11.66
CA ASP A 119 8.95 13.72 -11.44
C ASP A 119 8.02 14.46 -10.45
N ASP A 120 7.01 13.78 -9.89
CA ASP A 120 6.05 14.35 -8.96
C ASP A 120 6.39 13.97 -7.50
N PRO A 121 6.11 14.85 -6.52
CA PRO A 121 6.13 14.45 -5.12
C PRO A 121 5.01 13.42 -4.87
N CYS A 122 5.34 12.32 -4.21
CA CYS A 122 4.41 11.22 -3.95
C CYS A 122 4.32 10.90 -2.46
N VAL A 123 3.10 10.67 -1.97
CA VAL A 123 2.85 10.17 -0.62
C VAL A 123 2.20 8.80 -0.70
N VAL A 124 2.90 7.77 -0.25
CA VAL A 124 2.33 6.43 -0.07
C VAL A 124 1.73 6.34 1.33
N VAL A 125 0.51 5.82 1.43
CA VAL A 125 -0.19 5.63 2.72
C VAL A 125 -0.37 4.15 2.97
N SER A 126 0.46 3.60 3.84
CA SER A 126 0.39 2.20 4.28
C SER A 126 1.05 2.03 5.66
N THR A 127 0.68 0.96 6.36
CA THR A 127 1.39 0.50 7.57
C THR A 127 2.46 -0.54 7.23
N ASP A 128 2.52 -0.98 5.98
CA ASP A 128 3.49 -1.96 5.52
C ASP A 128 4.88 -1.36 5.46
N THR A 129 5.82 -2.05 6.10
CA THR A 129 7.23 -1.62 6.16
C THR A 129 7.98 -1.91 4.87
N ASP A 130 7.43 -2.74 3.97
CA ASP A 130 8.10 -3.05 2.72
C ASP A 130 8.21 -1.84 1.79
N PHE A 131 7.31 -0.86 1.95
CA PHE A 131 7.43 0.43 1.25
C PHE A 131 8.64 1.28 1.65
N ILE A 132 9.39 0.90 2.69
CA ILE A 132 10.69 1.52 2.99
C ILE A 132 11.65 1.42 1.79
N GLN A 133 11.52 0.37 0.94
CA GLN A 133 12.28 0.25 -0.31
C GLN A 133 12.08 1.41 -1.30
N LEU A 134 11.04 2.23 -1.13
CA LEU A 134 10.76 3.39 -1.98
C LEU A 134 11.48 4.64 -1.50
N LEU A 135 11.93 4.65 -0.25
CA LEU A 135 12.48 5.84 0.39
C LEU A 135 13.97 6.00 0.06
N SER A 136 14.41 7.25 -0.01
CA SER A 136 15.80 7.60 -0.20
C SER A 136 16.21 8.67 0.83
N SER A 137 17.39 8.54 1.39
CA SER A 137 17.97 9.57 2.25
C SER A 137 18.39 10.84 1.49
N GLU A 138 18.45 10.76 0.16
CA GLU A 138 18.88 11.85 -0.71
C GLU A 138 17.72 12.64 -1.31
N SER A 139 16.47 12.16 -1.16
CA SER A 139 15.31 12.79 -1.79
C SER A 139 14.02 12.51 -1.03
N ASP A 140 13.28 13.56 -0.72
CA ASP A 140 11.94 13.54 -0.13
C ASP A 140 10.81 13.40 -1.18
N ARG A 141 11.15 13.09 -2.44
CA ARG A 141 10.16 12.99 -3.52
C ARG A 141 9.10 11.93 -3.25
N ILE A 142 9.51 10.78 -2.70
CA ILE A 142 8.59 9.71 -2.27
C ILE A 142 8.66 9.66 -0.74
N ARG A 143 7.51 9.82 -0.11
CA ARG A 143 7.38 9.74 1.35
C ARG A 143 6.35 8.69 1.74
N LEU A 144 6.61 7.96 2.80
CA LEU A 144 5.71 6.95 3.37
C LEU A 144 5.05 7.49 4.64
N TRP A 145 3.71 7.55 4.64
CA TRP A 145 2.92 7.90 5.80
C TRP A 145 2.37 6.66 6.47
N ASN A 146 2.75 6.46 7.74
CA ASN A 146 2.14 5.41 8.56
C ASN A 146 0.89 5.98 9.27
N PRO A 147 -0.30 5.59 8.84
CA PRO A 147 -1.53 6.18 9.39
C PRO A 147 -1.91 5.65 10.77
N ASN A 148 -1.28 4.58 11.29
CA ASN A 148 -1.47 4.13 12.67
C ASN A 148 -0.68 4.98 13.65
N LYS A 149 0.57 5.32 13.27
CA LYS A 149 1.45 6.16 14.09
C LYS A 149 1.19 7.65 13.87
N GLU A 150 0.41 8.00 12.83
CA GLU A 150 0.26 9.38 12.32
C GLU A 150 1.63 10.07 12.12
N ALA A 151 2.58 9.33 11.55
CA ALA A 151 3.97 9.78 11.40
C ALA A 151 4.56 9.35 10.05
N TRP A 152 5.54 10.10 9.60
CA TRP A 152 6.40 9.71 8.48
C TRP A 152 7.27 8.52 8.87
N VAL A 153 7.53 7.66 7.90
CA VAL A 153 8.50 6.58 8.02
C VAL A 153 9.81 7.08 7.43
N GLU A 154 10.89 6.90 8.17
CA GLU A 154 12.23 7.30 7.75
C GLU A 154 12.87 6.25 6.83
N PRO A 155 13.77 6.67 5.92
CA PRO A 155 14.59 5.75 5.15
C PRO A 155 15.36 4.77 6.03
N PHE A 156 15.57 3.55 5.53
CA PHE A 156 16.35 2.55 6.25
C PHE A 156 17.86 2.83 6.10
N ALA A 157 18.64 2.50 7.14
CA ALA A 157 20.05 2.83 7.18
C ALA A 157 20.93 2.06 6.19
N CYS A 158 20.43 0.94 5.67
CA CYS A 158 21.12 0.14 4.64
C CYS A 158 20.11 -0.35 3.58
N ASP A 159 20.57 -1.13 2.61
CA ASP A 159 19.68 -1.74 1.61
C ASP A 159 18.64 -2.64 2.28
N TYR A 160 17.40 -2.15 2.34
CA TYR A 160 16.30 -2.81 3.04
C TYR A 160 15.97 -4.19 2.46
N VAL A 161 16.01 -4.34 1.13
CA VAL A 161 15.73 -5.63 0.47
C VAL A 161 16.78 -6.65 0.85
N LYS A 162 18.06 -6.29 0.77
CA LYS A 162 19.15 -7.18 1.18
C LYS A 162 19.11 -7.52 2.64
N TRP A 163 18.82 -6.54 3.50
CA TRP A 163 18.69 -6.76 4.94
C TRP A 163 17.54 -7.73 5.25
N LYS A 164 16.37 -7.50 4.66
CA LYS A 164 15.19 -8.34 4.86
C LYS A 164 15.39 -9.75 4.25
N SER A 165 16.14 -9.87 3.17
CA SER A 165 16.49 -11.16 2.56
C SER A 165 17.36 -12.03 3.47
N LEU A 166 18.19 -11.41 4.32
CA LEU A 166 19.00 -12.11 5.32
C LEU A 166 18.18 -12.46 6.57
N THR A 167 17.35 -11.55 7.06
CA THR A 167 16.57 -11.73 8.30
C THR A 167 15.29 -12.53 8.10
N GLY A 168 14.74 -12.54 6.89
CA GLY A 168 13.46 -13.13 6.54
C GLY A 168 12.25 -12.22 6.80
N ASP A 169 11.09 -12.70 6.39
CA ASP A 169 9.77 -12.12 6.65
C ASP A 169 8.77 -13.18 7.09
N GLY A 170 8.46 -13.21 8.38
CA GLY A 170 7.49 -14.16 8.92
C GLY A 170 6.06 -13.92 8.46
N SER A 171 5.69 -12.67 8.11
CA SER A 171 4.33 -12.34 7.63
C SER A 171 4.06 -12.90 6.24
N ASP A 172 5.10 -13.05 5.43
CA ASP A 172 5.05 -13.58 4.07
C ASP A 172 5.59 -15.01 3.95
N ASN A 173 5.87 -15.62 5.10
CA ASN A 173 6.42 -16.96 5.19
C ASN A 173 7.80 -17.12 4.51
N ILE A 174 8.58 -16.05 4.46
CA ILE A 174 9.94 -16.03 3.91
C ILE A 174 10.93 -16.29 5.05
N SER A 175 11.58 -17.45 5.03
CA SER A 175 12.56 -17.80 6.05
C SER A 175 13.89 -17.06 5.84
N GLY A 176 14.39 -16.37 6.88
CA GLY A 176 15.74 -15.83 6.92
C GLY A 176 16.80 -16.92 7.20
N PHE A 177 18.02 -16.48 7.50
CA PHE A 177 19.14 -17.38 7.82
C PHE A 177 19.24 -17.62 9.33
N LYS A 178 19.51 -18.86 9.72
CA LYS A 178 19.64 -19.22 11.14
C LYS A 178 20.77 -18.41 11.79
N GLY A 179 20.46 -17.76 12.90
CA GLY A 179 21.43 -16.94 13.64
C GLY A 179 21.67 -15.55 13.02
N VAL A 180 20.98 -15.18 11.93
CA VAL A 180 21.08 -13.85 11.31
C VAL A 180 19.87 -13.03 11.70
N GLY A 181 19.99 -12.27 12.78
CA GLY A 181 19.05 -11.21 13.15
C GLY A 181 19.49 -9.85 12.58
N GLY A 182 18.70 -8.79 12.84
CA GLY A 182 18.90 -7.45 12.25
C GLY A 182 20.34 -6.94 12.36
N LYS A 183 20.92 -6.94 13.56
CA LYS A 183 22.31 -6.48 13.78
C LYS A 183 23.37 -7.32 13.06
N THR A 184 23.12 -8.62 12.88
CA THR A 184 24.05 -9.48 12.14
C THR A 184 23.94 -9.19 10.65
N ALA A 185 22.73 -8.99 10.13
CA ALA A 185 22.49 -8.60 8.74
C ALA A 185 23.16 -7.26 8.40
N GLU A 186 23.01 -6.24 9.26
CA GLU A 186 23.69 -4.95 9.09
C GLU A 186 25.21 -5.10 9.00
N LYS A 187 25.82 -5.91 9.89
CA LYS A 187 27.26 -6.18 9.86
C LYS A 187 27.72 -6.93 8.62
N LEU A 188 26.89 -7.85 8.11
CA LEU A 188 27.17 -8.55 6.85
C LEU A 188 27.12 -7.59 5.67
N LEU A 189 26.10 -6.73 5.62
CA LEU A 189 25.93 -5.77 4.53
C LEU A 189 26.98 -4.64 4.55
N ALA A 190 27.52 -4.30 5.70
CA ALA A 190 28.58 -3.30 5.83
C ALA A 190 29.98 -3.80 5.39
N ASP A 191 30.16 -5.11 5.21
CA ASP A 191 31.45 -5.74 4.84
C ASP A 191 31.22 -6.70 3.68
N ALA A 192 31.58 -6.26 2.47
CA ALA A 192 31.39 -7.04 1.25
C ALA A 192 32.14 -8.38 1.27
N ALA A 193 33.34 -8.45 1.83
CA ALA A 193 34.12 -9.69 1.90
C ALA A 193 33.48 -10.69 2.86
N ARG A 194 32.96 -10.19 3.97
CA ARG A 194 32.23 -11.01 4.95
C ARG A 194 30.89 -11.51 4.41
N LEU A 195 30.16 -10.67 3.69
CA LEU A 195 28.92 -11.07 3.02
C LEU A 195 29.20 -12.16 1.98
N GLU A 196 30.24 -11.99 1.16
CA GLU A 196 30.61 -12.96 0.13
C GLU A 196 31.04 -14.29 0.73
N ALA A 197 31.83 -14.28 1.81
CA ALA A 197 32.19 -15.49 2.56
C ALA A 197 30.93 -16.20 3.09
N PHE A 198 29.99 -15.46 3.66
CA PHE A 198 28.71 -16.00 4.15
C PHE A 198 27.86 -16.61 3.02
N LEU A 199 27.79 -15.93 1.86
CA LEU A 199 27.03 -16.41 0.71
C LEU A 199 27.69 -17.56 -0.03
N SER A 200 28.99 -17.82 0.21
CA SER A 200 29.72 -18.96 -0.36
C SER A 200 29.42 -20.27 0.34
N GLU A 201 28.75 -20.25 1.49
CA GLU A 201 28.25 -21.47 2.13
C GLU A 201 27.19 -22.17 1.26
N PRO A 202 27.13 -23.51 1.26
CA PRO A 202 26.19 -24.26 0.42
C PRO A 202 24.73 -23.84 0.61
N GLY A 203 24.07 -23.46 -0.50
CA GLY A 203 22.67 -23.06 -0.55
C GLY A 203 22.37 -21.63 -0.05
N HIS A 204 23.36 -20.90 0.52
CA HIS A 204 23.12 -19.55 1.03
C HIS A 204 22.83 -18.55 -0.11
N ARG A 205 23.63 -18.59 -1.19
CA ARG A 205 23.44 -17.68 -2.32
C ARG A 205 22.07 -17.85 -2.97
N GLU A 206 21.69 -19.09 -3.29
CA GLU A 206 20.38 -19.40 -3.89
C GLU A 206 19.23 -18.93 -3.02
N LYS A 207 19.31 -19.20 -1.71
CA LYS A 207 18.31 -18.76 -0.75
C LYS A 207 18.22 -17.23 -0.67
N TRP A 208 19.36 -16.54 -0.65
CA TRP A 208 19.41 -15.09 -0.58
C TRP A 208 18.84 -14.42 -1.83
N GLU A 209 19.19 -14.91 -3.02
CA GLU A 209 18.66 -14.44 -4.29
C GLU A 209 17.16 -14.68 -4.41
N ARG A 210 16.68 -15.87 -4.03
CA ARG A 210 15.24 -16.15 -3.96
C ARG A 210 14.53 -15.21 -2.99
N ASN A 211 15.05 -14.96 -1.80
CA ASN A 211 14.47 -14.05 -0.85
C ASN A 211 14.44 -12.61 -1.38
N GLN A 212 15.50 -12.16 -2.06
CA GLN A 212 15.49 -10.85 -2.72
C GLN A 212 14.39 -10.77 -3.79
N PHE A 213 14.23 -11.79 -4.60
CA PHE A 213 13.15 -11.85 -5.60
C PHE A 213 11.77 -11.76 -4.95
N LEU A 214 11.53 -12.45 -3.85
CA LEU A 214 10.25 -12.43 -3.13
C LEU A 214 9.93 -11.09 -2.50
N ILE A 215 10.94 -10.38 -1.97
CA ILE A 215 10.81 -9.15 -1.20
C ILE A 215 10.82 -7.90 -2.10
N SER A 216 11.59 -7.92 -3.19
CA SER A 216 11.71 -6.76 -4.10
C SER A 216 10.40 -6.45 -4.81
N PHE A 217 10.17 -5.18 -5.08
CA PHE A 217 9.09 -4.77 -5.99
C PHE A 217 9.45 -5.10 -7.43
N HIS A 218 8.55 -5.81 -8.09
CA HIS A 218 8.74 -6.21 -9.48
C HIS A 218 8.31 -5.10 -10.43
N SER A 219 9.05 -4.92 -11.51
CA SER A 219 8.69 -3.99 -12.57
C SER A 219 7.39 -4.40 -13.27
N ILE A 220 6.65 -3.39 -13.69
CA ILE A 220 5.44 -3.52 -14.49
C ILE A 220 5.72 -2.82 -15.82
N GLU A 221 5.62 -3.56 -16.93
CA GLU A 221 5.76 -3.01 -18.28
C GLU A 221 4.40 -2.72 -18.88
N GLU A 222 3.46 -3.67 -18.74
CA GLU A 222 2.09 -3.61 -19.28
C GLU A 222 1.10 -4.22 -18.31
N GLY A 223 -0.20 -4.10 -18.61
CA GLY A 223 -1.27 -4.84 -17.92
C GLY A 223 -1.87 -4.11 -16.72
N LEU A 224 -1.65 -2.81 -16.55
CA LEU A 224 -2.39 -2.03 -15.57
C LEU A 224 -3.86 -1.95 -15.97
N GLU A 225 -4.73 -2.33 -15.05
CA GLU A 225 -6.18 -2.21 -15.18
C GLU A 225 -6.67 -1.02 -14.37
N TRP A 226 -7.43 -0.15 -15.03
CA TRP A 226 -8.10 0.99 -14.45
C TRP A 226 -9.57 0.68 -14.26
N SER A 227 -10.06 0.77 -13.05
CA SER A 227 -11.51 0.62 -12.81
C SER A 227 -12.23 1.84 -13.36
N PRO A 228 -13.35 1.66 -14.08
CA PRO A 228 -14.16 2.79 -14.51
C PRO A 228 -14.57 3.65 -13.32
N SER A 229 -14.46 4.97 -13.46
CA SER A 229 -14.90 5.92 -12.44
C SER A 229 -15.56 7.13 -13.11
N SER A 230 -16.60 7.64 -12.49
CA SER A 230 -17.26 8.88 -12.85
C SER A 230 -17.60 9.64 -11.56
N THR A 231 -17.51 10.97 -11.58
CA THR A 231 -17.87 11.74 -10.38
C THR A 231 -19.38 11.90 -10.29
N GLU A 232 -20.01 11.12 -9.41
CA GLU A 232 -21.45 11.02 -9.23
C GLU A 232 -21.87 11.29 -7.78
N TRP A 233 -21.75 12.55 -7.35
CA TRP A 233 -21.97 12.92 -5.95
C TRP A 233 -23.37 12.61 -5.42
N ASP A 234 -24.41 12.80 -6.24
CA ASP A 234 -25.79 12.53 -5.81
C ASP A 234 -26.04 11.03 -5.65
N ALA A 235 -25.53 10.21 -6.58
CA ALA A 235 -25.59 8.75 -6.47
C ALA A 235 -24.80 8.24 -5.26
N LEU A 236 -23.62 8.80 -4.97
CA LEU A 236 -22.86 8.49 -3.79
C LEU A 236 -23.62 8.85 -2.52
N ARG A 237 -24.21 10.08 -2.45
CA ARG A 237 -24.98 10.52 -1.28
C ARG A 237 -26.18 9.62 -1.01
N SER A 238 -26.91 9.21 -2.07
CA SER A 238 -28.00 8.24 -1.94
C SER A 238 -27.54 6.93 -1.35
N THR A 239 -26.47 6.35 -1.90
CA THR A 239 -25.87 5.12 -1.42
C THR A 239 -25.46 5.21 0.08
N LEU A 240 -24.88 6.33 0.50
CA LEU A 240 -24.48 6.54 1.91
C LEU A 240 -25.70 6.70 2.84
N ASN A 241 -26.78 7.34 2.37
CA ASN A 241 -28.04 7.48 3.12
C ASN A 241 -28.72 6.13 3.31
N GLU A 242 -28.77 5.30 2.27
CA GLU A 242 -29.33 3.92 2.33
C GLU A 242 -28.62 3.05 3.37
N ARG A 243 -27.32 3.29 3.60
CA ARG A 243 -26.51 2.62 4.63
C ARG A 243 -26.55 3.29 6.01
N GLY A 244 -27.36 4.35 6.18
CA GLY A 244 -27.53 5.05 7.44
C GLY A 244 -26.35 5.94 7.85
N PHE A 245 -25.49 6.37 6.91
CA PHE A 245 -24.33 7.23 7.22
C PHE A 245 -24.71 8.71 7.34
N SER A 246 -25.71 9.01 8.15
CA SER A 246 -26.25 10.35 8.34
C SER A 246 -25.21 11.39 8.78
N SER A 247 -24.19 10.98 9.51
CA SER A 247 -23.06 11.84 9.91
C SER A 247 -22.18 12.32 8.74
N LEU A 248 -22.23 11.63 7.59
CA LEU A 248 -21.55 12.02 6.35
C LEU A 248 -22.47 12.77 5.38
N THR A 249 -23.76 12.43 5.38
CA THR A 249 -24.72 12.88 4.36
C THR A 249 -25.54 14.11 4.75
N GLY A 250 -25.51 14.55 6.02
CA GLY A 250 -26.08 15.83 6.44
C GLY A 250 -25.47 16.99 5.64
N ASP A 251 -26.20 18.08 5.40
CA ASP A 251 -25.79 19.12 4.44
C ASP A 251 -24.38 19.70 4.68
N LYS A 252 -24.05 20.04 5.93
CA LYS A 252 -22.71 20.57 6.25
C LYS A 252 -21.59 19.51 6.11
N PRO A 253 -21.71 18.31 6.72
CA PRO A 253 -20.74 17.23 6.52
C PRO A 253 -20.58 16.83 5.05
N TRP A 254 -21.69 16.74 4.32
CA TRP A 254 -21.66 16.38 2.90
C TRP A 254 -20.92 17.41 2.05
N LYS A 255 -21.25 18.70 2.21
CA LYS A 255 -20.52 19.76 1.52
C LYS A 255 -19.03 19.72 1.81
N LYS A 256 -18.64 19.47 3.07
CA LYS A 256 -17.24 19.31 3.44
C LYS A 256 -16.61 18.08 2.76
N TYR A 257 -17.34 16.96 2.72
CA TYR A 257 -16.89 15.73 2.07
C TYR A 257 -16.59 15.96 0.58
N VAL A 258 -17.57 16.50 -0.15
CA VAL A 258 -17.43 16.81 -1.59
C VAL A 258 -16.28 17.78 -1.85
N ASN A 259 -16.17 18.86 -1.06
CA ASN A 259 -15.11 19.86 -1.24
C ASN A 259 -13.69 19.28 -1.03
N THR A 260 -13.56 18.23 -0.23
CA THR A 260 -12.26 17.55 -0.02
C THR A 260 -11.75 16.94 -1.32
N PHE A 261 -12.65 16.38 -2.14
CA PHE A 261 -12.28 15.63 -3.34
C PHE A 261 -12.43 16.42 -4.65
N ASN A 262 -13.23 17.49 -4.68
CA ASN A 262 -13.42 18.29 -5.90
C ASN A 262 -12.17 19.03 -6.38
N LYS A 263 -11.10 19.02 -5.61
CA LYS A 263 -9.82 19.65 -5.98
C LYS A 263 -8.89 18.69 -6.71
N LEU A 264 -9.28 17.41 -6.80
CA LEU A 264 -8.46 16.39 -7.44
C LEU A 264 -8.52 16.53 -8.96
N GLU A 265 -7.37 16.44 -9.59
CA GLU A 265 -7.25 16.27 -11.04
C GLU A 265 -7.67 14.85 -11.44
N GLN A 266 -8.37 14.72 -12.55
CA GLN A 266 -8.79 13.42 -13.10
C GLN A 266 -7.72 12.85 -14.03
#